data_381c293ca5a3b4eaedb6fcbfecbff11a
#
_entry.id   381c293ca5a3b4eaedb6fcbfecbff11a
#
_cell.length_a   1.000
_cell.length_b   1.000
_cell.length_c   1.000
_cell.angle_alpha   90.00
_cell.angle_beta   90.00
_cell.angle_gamma   90.00
#
_symmetry.space_group_name_H-M   'P 1'
#
loop_
_entity.id
_entity.type
_entity.pdbx_description
1 polymer ?
#
loop_
_entity_poly.entity_id
_entity_poly.type
_entity_poly.pdbx_seq_one_letter_code
_entity_poly.pdbx_strand_id
1 'polypeptide(L)'
;LIKNLKKLGIKKLILPMYGKSNIDEKNFFKFVKSLQKICNLSYKNKIQVLLEGNFEPKLYFNLKKQIKCNNLYLVFDTGNRVNLKRNMYDDMQLFKKHIKHIHIKDKNYLKKNVKLKDGNVDFNLLFKTLKKIRYKGNFTIESTRGNNPVLTAKKNLNFIKKKLTYLQG
;
A
#
# COMPACT_ATOMS: atom_id res chain seq x y z
N LEU A 1 -21.74 -1.96 -3.58
CA LEU A 1 -20.38 -2.49 -3.52
C LEU A 1 -20.12 -3.17 -2.17
N ILE A 2 -20.08 -2.47 -1.01
CA ILE A 2 -19.64 -3.02 0.30
C ILE A 2 -20.46 -4.24 0.72
N LYS A 3 -21.80 -4.23 0.56
CA LYS A 3 -22.65 -5.39 0.83
C LYS A 3 -22.28 -6.61 -0.03
N ASN A 4 -21.90 -6.40 -1.30
CA ASN A 4 -21.47 -7.48 -2.20
C ASN A 4 -20.09 -8.02 -1.79
N LEU A 5 -19.16 -7.15 -1.39
CA LEU A 5 -17.87 -7.58 -0.83
C LEU A 5 -18.05 -8.49 0.38
N LYS A 6 -18.99 -8.15 1.29
CA LYS A 6 -19.32 -9.00 2.44
C LYS A 6 -19.84 -10.37 2.01
N LYS A 7 -20.80 -10.43 1.05
CA LYS A 7 -21.35 -11.69 0.51
C LYS A 7 -20.25 -12.59 -0.08
N LEU A 8 -19.25 -11.99 -0.73
CA LEU A 8 -18.10 -12.69 -1.32
C LEU A 8 -16.98 -13.01 -0.30
N GLY A 9 -17.17 -12.71 0.97
CA GLY A 9 -16.15 -12.97 2.01
C GLY A 9 -14.93 -12.04 1.95
N ILE A 10 -14.96 -10.98 1.14
CA ILE A 10 -13.84 -10.05 0.96
C ILE A 10 -13.69 -9.18 2.22
N LYS A 11 -12.48 -9.14 2.77
CA LYS A 11 -12.18 -8.45 4.03
C LYS A 11 -11.47 -7.10 3.87
N LYS A 12 -11.01 -6.76 2.66
CA LYS A 12 -10.26 -5.53 2.39
C LYS A 12 -10.79 -4.83 1.15
N LEU A 13 -11.02 -3.53 1.25
CA LEU A 13 -11.37 -2.64 0.15
C LEU A 13 -10.23 -1.66 -0.05
N ILE A 14 -9.57 -1.72 -1.21
CA ILE A 14 -8.52 -0.77 -1.58
C ILE A 14 -9.15 0.38 -2.36
N LEU A 15 -8.81 1.61 -1.96
CA LEU A 15 -9.22 2.84 -2.61
C LEU A 15 -7.98 3.57 -3.15
N PRO A 16 -7.74 3.55 -4.46
CA PRO A 16 -6.67 4.32 -5.08
C PRO A 16 -6.96 5.83 -4.99
N MET A 17 -6.00 6.57 -4.41
CA MET A 17 -6.10 8.01 -4.18
C MET A 17 -5.01 8.72 -4.99
N TYR A 18 -5.16 8.70 -6.32
CA TYR A 18 -4.24 9.30 -7.28
C TYR A 18 -4.99 10.19 -8.27
N GLY A 19 -4.28 11.07 -8.98
CA GLY A 19 -4.85 11.97 -9.98
C GLY A 19 -5.97 12.83 -9.38
N LYS A 20 -7.16 12.77 -9.96
CA LYS A 20 -8.35 13.52 -9.49
C LYS A 20 -8.83 13.11 -8.08
N SER A 21 -8.43 11.94 -7.61
CA SER A 21 -8.74 11.44 -6.26
C SER A 21 -7.63 11.70 -5.26
N ASN A 22 -6.55 12.39 -5.64
CA ASN A 22 -5.49 12.76 -4.71
C ASN A 22 -6.03 13.68 -3.63
N ILE A 23 -5.66 13.42 -2.37
CA ILE A 23 -6.07 14.25 -1.24
C ILE A 23 -5.00 15.31 -0.99
N ASP A 24 -5.44 16.56 -0.99
CA ASP A 24 -4.65 17.74 -0.67
C ASP A 24 -5.40 18.65 0.30
N GLU A 25 -4.82 19.78 0.64
CA GLU A 25 -5.42 20.73 1.60
C GLU A 25 -6.76 21.28 1.10
N LYS A 26 -6.91 21.53 -0.22
CA LYS A 26 -8.11 22.14 -0.82
C LYS A 26 -9.33 21.23 -0.77
N ASN A 27 -9.12 19.92 -0.90
CA ASN A 27 -10.19 18.94 -0.95
C ASN A 27 -10.30 18.07 0.32
N PHE A 28 -9.45 18.30 1.32
CA PHE A 28 -9.30 17.50 2.52
C PHE A 28 -10.64 17.19 3.21
N PHE A 29 -11.41 18.21 3.56
CA PHE A 29 -12.67 18.02 4.29
C PHE A 29 -13.76 17.31 3.47
N LYS A 30 -13.76 17.49 2.15
CA LYS A 30 -14.64 16.72 1.25
C LYS A 30 -14.33 15.24 1.33
N PHE A 31 -13.04 14.87 1.30
CA PHE A 31 -12.62 13.48 1.44
C PHE A 31 -12.86 12.92 2.84
N VAL A 32 -12.67 13.71 3.91
CA VAL A 32 -12.99 13.30 5.28
C VAL A 32 -14.45 12.84 5.36
N LYS A 33 -15.41 13.65 4.91
CA LYS A 33 -16.84 13.31 4.94
C LYS A 33 -17.16 12.02 4.15
N SER A 34 -16.58 11.88 2.96
CA SER A 34 -16.81 10.73 2.09
C SER A 34 -16.20 9.45 2.67
N LEU A 35 -14.94 9.52 3.12
CA LEU A 35 -14.25 8.39 3.71
C LEU A 35 -14.86 7.96 5.04
N GLN A 36 -15.36 8.90 5.84
CA GLN A 36 -16.08 8.58 7.08
C GLN A 36 -17.31 7.71 6.80
N LYS A 37 -18.12 8.08 5.78
CA LYS A 37 -19.28 7.27 5.36
C LYS A 37 -18.86 5.87 4.90
N ILE A 38 -17.81 5.78 4.07
CA ILE A 38 -17.28 4.49 3.57
C ILE A 38 -16.75 3.65 4.73
N CYS A 39 -15.96 4.24 5.63
CA CYS A 39 -15.39 3.54 6.78
C CYS A 39 -16.47 3.02 7.71
N ASN A 40 -17.47 3.81 8.05
CA ASN A 40 -18.57 3.41 8.93
C ASN A 40 -19.36 2.23 8.34
N LEU A 41 -19.70 2.30 7.04
CA LEU A 41 -20.39 1.21 6.36
C LEU A 41 -19.53 -0.05 6.26
N SER A 42 -18.24 0.10 5.97
CA SER A 42 -17.27 -1.00 5.89
C SER A 42 -17.04 -1.65 7.26
N TYR A 43 -16.98 -0.86 8.33
CA TYR A 43 -16.82 -1.34 9.71
C TYR A 43 -17.98 -2.26 10.11
N LYS A 44 -19.23 -1.83 9.88
CA LYS A 44 -20.44 -2.65 10.10
C LYS A 44 -20.42 -3.97 9.35
N ASN A 45 -19.68 -4.05 8.24
CA ASN A 45 -19.54 -5.25 7.40
C ASN A 45 -18.21 -6.02 7.64
N LYS A 46 -17.43 -5.65 8.67
CA LYS A 46 -16.13 -6.25 9.02
C LYS A 46 -15.11 -6.17 7.87
N ILE A 47 -15.13 -5.08 7.08
CA ILE A 47 -14.24 -4.80 5.96
C ILE A 47 -13.26 -3.70 6.34
N GLN A 48 -11.98 -3.91 6.14
CA GLN A 48 -10.93 -2.89 6.27
C GLN A 48 -10.91 -2.02 5.02
N VAL A 49 -10.80 -0.71 5.19
CA VAL A 49 -10.61 0.26 4.11
C VAL A 49 -9.14 0.62 4.04
N LEU A 50 -8.51 0.40 2.90
CA LEU A 50 -7.10 0.66 2.68
C LEU A 50 -6.95 1.77 1.64
N LEU A 51 -6.34 2.88 2.01
CA LEU A 51 -6.01 3.94 1.06
C LEU A 51 -4.68 3.63 0.38
N GLU A 52 -4.66 3.69 -0.93
CA GLU A 52 -3.45 3.61 -1.73
C GLU A 52 -3.12 4.98 -2.30
N GLY A 53 -2.01 5.58 -1.88
CA GLY A 53 -1.62 6.91 -2.32
C GLY A 53 -0.27 7.34 -1.75
N ASN A 54 0.23 8.47 -2.26
CA ASN A 54 1.53 9.02 -1.87
C ASN A 54 1.42 9.94 -0.65
N PHE A 55 0.59 9.56 0.31
CA PHE A 55 0.36 10.36 1.51
C PHE A 55 1.66 10.64 2.27
N GLU A 56 1.81 11.89 2.69
CA GLU A 56 2.74 12.23 3.75
C GLU A 56 2.21 11.72 5.09
N PRO A 57 3.09 11.30 6.02
CA PRO A 57 2.66 10.84 7.33
C PRO A 57 1.74 11.84 8.05
N LYS A 58 2.10 13.12 8.05
CA LYS A 58 1.29 14.19 8.66
C LYS A 58 -0.12 14.26 8.09
N LEU A 59 -0.26 14.22 6.76
CA LEU A 59 -1.55 14.26 6.08
C LEU A 59 -2.40 13.02 6.42
N TYR A 60 -1.80 11.82 6.34
CA TYR A 60 -2.51 10.58 6.66
C TYR A 60 -2.99 10.54 8.11
N PHE A 61 -2.13 10.90 9.08
CA PHE A 61 -2.52 10.87 10.49
C PHE A 61 -3.58 11.91 10.81
N ASN A 62 -3.53 13.10 10.19
CA ASN A 62 -4.59 14.09 10.30
C ASN A 62 -5.91 13.55 9.74
N LEU A 63 -5.87 12.97 8.53
CA LEU A 63 -7.04 12.34 7.90
C LEU A 63 -7.67 11.28 8.82
N LYS A 64 -6.85 10.38 9.37
CA LYS A 64 -7.32 9.34 10.29
C LYS A 64 -7.93 9.91 11.57
N LYS A 65 -7.34 10.97 12.14
CA LYS A 65 -7.85 11.67 13.31
C LYS A 65 -9.23 12.28 13.05
N GLN A 66 -9.42 12.90 11.87
CA GLN A 66 -10.69 13.52 11.50
C GLN A 66 -11.80 12.49 11.20
N ILE A 67 -11.45 11.38 10.54
CA ILE A 67 -12.41 10.33 10.19
C ILE A 67 -12.89 9.55 11.42
N LYS A 68 -12.09 9.48 12.49
CA LYS A 68 -12.42 8.79 13.77
C LYS A 68 -12.87 7.34 13.56
N CYS A 69 -12.16 6.58 12.73
CA CYS A 69 -12.54 5.24 12.31
C CYS A 69 -11.39 4.24 12.53
N ASN A 70 -11.71 3.05 13.06
CA ASN A 70 -10.70 2.05 13.45
C ASN A 70 -10.32 1.09 12.32
N ASN A 71 -11.06 1.08 11.20
CA ASN A 71 -10.82 0.17 10.06
C ASN A 71 -10.18 0.87 8.85
N LEU A 72 -9.62 2.07 9.02
CA LEU A 72 -8.87 2.79 7.98
C LEU A 72 -7.37 2.51 8.08
N TYR A 73 -6.79 2.04 6.99
CA TYR A 73 -5.40 1.61 6.87
C TYR A 73 -4.77 2.06 5.55
N LEU A 74 -3.55 1.62 5.28
CA LEU A 74 -2.80 1.95 4.07
C LEU A 74 -2.44 0.70 3.26
N VAL A 75 -2.45 0.86 1.94
CA VAL A 75 -1.58 0.12 1.03
C VAL A 75 -0.28 0.90 0.88
N PHE A 76 0.85 0.23 1.01
CA PHE A 76 2.16 0.79 0.78
C PHE A 76 2.70 0.29 -0.57
N ASP A 77 2.66 1.13 -1.61
CA ASP A 77 3.19 0.80 -2.93
C ASP A 77 4.66 1.22 -3.01
N THR A 78 5.56 0.26 -3.12
CA THR A 78 7.01 0.51 -3.09
C THR A 78 7.48 1.32 -4.29
N GLY A 79 7.00 1.02 -5.50
CA GLY A 79 7.39 1.71 -6.72
C GLY A 79 6.85 3.14 -6.81
N ASN A 80 5.66 3.41 -6.26
CA ASN A 80 5.12 4.75 -6.25
C ASN A 80 5.81 5.64 -5.21
N ARG A 81 6.42 5.06 -4.17
CA ARG A 81 7.07 5.80 -3.09
C ARG A 81 8.57 5.95 -3.24
N VAL A 82 9.27 5.03 -3.95
CA VAL A 82 10.73 5.05 -4.05
C VAL A 82 11.29 6.32 -4.69
N ASN A 83 10.52 6.97 -5.57
CA ASN A 83 10.92 8.20 -6.25
C ASN A 83 10.31 9.48 -5.63
N LEU A 84 9.78 9.41 -4.42
CA LEU A 84 9.39 10.60 -3.66
C LEU A 84 10.63 11.30 -3.09
N LYS A 85 10.51 12.59 -2.77
CA LYS A 85 11.60 13.34 -2.12
C LYS A 85 11.93 12.84 -0.70
N ARG A 86 11.04 12.06 -0.10
CA ARG A 86 11.20 11.49 1.24
C ARG A 86 11.73 10.06 1.16
N ASN A 87 12.45 9.64 2.19
CA ASN A 87 12.89 8.27 2.35
C ASN A 87 11.68 7.36 2.62
N MET A 88 11.38 6.44 1.71
CA MET A 88 10.22 5.56 1.85
C MET A 88 10.35 4.56 3.01
N TYR A 89 11.56 4.21 3.42
CA TYR A 89 11.80 3.28 4.52
C TYR A 89 11.53 3.93 5.88
N ASP A 90 11.80 5.22 6.01
CA ASP A 90 11.42 6.02 7.18
C ASP A 90 9.92 6.20 7.24
N ASP A 91 9.28 6.53 6.11
CA ASP A 91 7.81 6.56 6.01
C ASP A 91 7.19 5.23 6.44
N MET A 92 7.78 4.10 6.02
CA MET A 92 7.30 2.76 6.38
C MET A 92 7.36 2.54 7.90
N GLN A 93 8.41 3.02 8.58
CA GLN A 93 8.50 2.93 10.03
C GLN A 93 7.45 3.80 10.74
N LEU A 94 7.18 5.01 10.23
CA LEU A 94 6.13 5.89 10.76
C LEU A 94 4.74 5.27 10.59
N PHE A 95 4.46 4.69 9.44
CA PHE A 95 3.17 4.08 9.15
C PHE A 95 2.96 2.69 9.78
N LYS A 96 4.02 1.98 10.16
CA LYS A 96 4.07 0.58 10.64
C LYS A 96 2.71 -0.12 10.90
N LYS A 97 2.02 0.25 11.99
CA LYS A 97 0.73 -0.36 12.40
C LYS A 97 -0.42 -0.12 11.39
N HIS A 98 -0.26 0.86 10.53
CA HIS A 98 -1.28 1.28 9.56
C HIS A 98 -1.13 0.59 8.22
N ILE A 99 0.04 0.03 7.89
CA ILE A 99 0.24 -0.73 6.66
C ILE A 99 -0.39 -2.12 6.82
N LYS A 100 -1.41 -2.42 6.02
CA LYS A 100 -2.08 -3.73 6.01
C LYS A 100 -1.97 -4.47 4.69
N HIS A 101 -1.41 -3.82 3.67
CA HIS A 101 -1.12 -4.39 2.37
C HIS A 101 0.09 -3.70 1.75
N ILE A 102 0.92 -4.44 1.03
CA ILE A 102 2.06 -3.88 0.30
C ILE A 102 1.93 -4.27 -1.17
N HIS A 103 1.98 -3.29 -2.06
CA HIS A 103 2.22 -3.52 -3.47
C HIS A 103 3.73 -3.52 -3.72
N ILE A 104 4.23 -4.67 -4.14
CA ILE A 104 5.61 -4.86 -4.55
C ILE A 104 5.75 -4.46 -6.01
N LYS A 105 6.31 -3.32 -6.21
CA LYS A 105 6.53 -2.67 -7.51
C LYS A 105 7.91 -2.05 -7.54
N ASP A 106 8.50 -1.93 -8.71
CA ASP A 106 9.74 -1.21 -8.89
C ASP A 106 9.61 -0.18 -10.00
N LYS A 107 10.28 0.96 -9.82
CA LYS A 107 10.33 2.05 -10.79
C LYS A 107 11.74 2.60 -10.91
N ASN A 108 12.12 2.96 -12.14
CA ASN A 108 13.38 3.67 -12.39
C ASN A 108 13.27 5.19 -12.08
N TYR A 109 14.34 5.92 -12.25
CA TYR A 109 14.42 7.37 -12.04
C TYR A 109 13.44 8.18 -12.90
N LEU A 110 13.07 7.65 -14.07
CA LEU A 110 12.05 8.26 -14.94
C LEU A 110 10.62 7.92 -14.50
N LYS A 111 10.45 7.34 -13.32
CA LYS A 111 9.16 6.90 -12.75
C LYS A 111 8.41 5.87 -13.60
N LYS A 112 9.09 5.19 -14.53
CA LYS A 112 8.53 4.10 -15.33
C LYS A 112 8.58 2.79 -14.54
N ASN A 113 7.53 1.98 -14.65
CA ASN A 113 7.53 0.64 -14.09
C ASN A 113 8.58 -0.23 -14.80
N VAL A 114 9.37 -0.94 -14.02
CA VAL A 114 10.42 -1.85 -14.51
C VAL A 114 10.26 -3.22 -13.86
N LYS A 115 11.07 -4.20 -14.26
CA LYS A 115 11.13 -5.49 -13.56
C LYS A 115 11.63 -5.27 -12.14
N LEU A 116 11.23 -6.16 -11.23
CA LEU A 116 11.75 -6.09 -9.85
C LEU A 116 13.27 -6.23 -9.88
N LYS A 117 13.96 -5.35 -9.17
CA LYS A 117 15.43 -5.17 -9.06
C LYS A 117 16.07 -4.34 -10.19
N ASP A 118 15.34 -3.97 -11.22
CA ASP A 118 15.88 -3.13 -12.31
C ASP A 118 15.58 -1.64 -12.08
N GLY A 119 14.96 -1.29 -10.94
CA GLY A 119 14.61 0.06 -10.55
C GLY A 119 15.35 0.56 -9.32
N ASN A 120 14.71 1.48 -8.62
CA ASN A 120 15.29 2.21 -7.50
C ASN A 120 14.95 1.61 -6.12
N VAL A 121 14.10 0.57 -6.05
CA VAL A 121 13.75 -0.05 -4.78
C VAL A 121 14.88 -0.94 -4.27
N ASP A 122 15.48 -0.56 -3.15
CA ASP A 122 16.37 -1.47 -2.42
C ASP A 122 15.53 -2.53 -1.68
N PHE A 123 15.40 -3.70 -2.31
CA PHE A 123 14.63 -4.81 -1.73
C PHE A 123 15.28 -5.42 -0.49
N ASN A 124 16.59 -5.29 -0.29
CA ASN A 124 17.25 -5.76 0.93
C ASN A 124 16.82 -4.87 2.11
N LEU A 125 16.93 -3.55 1.92
CA LEU A 125 16.50 -2.59 2.92
C LEU A 125 14.98 -2.64 3.15
N LEU A 126 14.17 -2.87 2.10
CA LEU A 126 12.74 -3.07 2.21
C LEU A 126 12.40 -4.22 3.19
N PHE A 127 12.94 -5.42 2.94
CA PHE A 127 12.62 -6.56 3.78
C PHE A 127 13.25 -6.45 5.19
N LYS A 128 14.42 -5.84 5.32
CA LYS A 128 15.00 -5.49 6.64
C LYS A 128 14.07 -4.55 7.43
N THR A 129 13.51 -3.54 6.76
CA THR A 129 12.56 -2.61 7.37
C THR A 129 11.27 -3.32 7.77
N LEU A 130 10.73 -4.18 6.90
CA LEU A 130 9.54 -4.98 7.19
C LEU A 130 9.73 -5.90 8.42
N LYS A 131 10.91 -6.53 8.56
CA LYS A 131 11.27 -7.30 9.76
C LYS A 131 11.27 -6.40 11.01
N LYS A 132 11.94 -5.24 10.93
CA LYS A 132 12.02 -4.28 12.04
C LYS A 132 10.63 -3.81 12.52
N ILE A 133 9.69 -3.54 11.60
CA ILE A 133 8.32 -3.13 11.96
C ILE A 133 7.39 -4.32 12.27
N ARG A 134 7.89 -5.55 12.24
CA ARG A 134 7.13 -6.81 12.45
C ARG A 134 5.90 -6.89 11.56
N TYR A 135 6.07 -6.62 10.26
CA TYR A 135 4.97 -6.63 9.31
C TYR A 135 4.39 -8.04 9.13
N LYS A 136 3.05 -8.15 9.25
CA LYS A 136 2.29 -9.42 9.10
C LYS A 136 1.14 -9.29 8.09
N GLY A 137 1.19 -8.28 7.22
CA GLY A 137 0.15 -8.06 6.21
C GLY A 137 0.37 -8.86 4.93
N ASN A 138 -0.46 -8.58 3.92
CA ASN A 138 -0.38 -9.25 2.62
C ASN A 138 0.53 -8.48 1.65
N PHE A 139 0.99 -9.20 0.62
CA PHE A 139 1.73 -8.66 -0.50
C PHE A 139 0.99 -8.93 -1.80
N THR A 140 0.99 -7.95 -2.70
CA THR A 140 0.63 -8.13 -4.12
C THR A 140 1.81 -7.70 -4.97
N ILE A 141 2.17 -8.51 -5.95
CA ILE A 141 3.23 -8.18 -6.90
C ILE A 141 2.60 -7.44 -8.08
N GLU A 142 2.97 -6.16 -8.26
CA GLU A 142 2.56 -5.30 -9.36
C GLU A 142 3.74 -4.94 -10.23
N SER A 143 4.34 -5.89 -10.93
CA SER A 143 5.48 -5.64 -11.79
C SER A 143 5.10 -5.63 -13.26
N THR A 144 6.01 -5.19 -14.12
CA THR A 144 5.87 -5.32 -15.57
C THR A 144 5.70 -6.77 -15.97
N ARG A 145 4.86 -7.03 -16.98
CA ARG A 145 4.56 -8.40 -17.45
C ARG A 145 5.71 -9.03 -18.24
N GLY A 146 6.59 -8.19 -18.84
CA GLY A 146 7.64 -8.67 -19.76
C GLY A 146 7.06 -9.36 -21.00
N ASN A 147 7.91 -10.02 -21.76
CA ASN A 147 7.50 -10.74 -22.97
C ASN A 147 6.78 -12.07 -22.67
N ASN A 148 7.03 -12.65 -21.50
CA ASN A 148 6.35 -13.85 -21.02
C ASN A 148 5.77 -13.59 -19.62
N PRO A 149 4.47 -13.22 -19.50
CA PRO A 149 3.84 -12.85 -18.23
C PRO A 149 3.90 -13.96 -17.18
N VAL A 150 3.69 -15.21 -17.59
CA VAL A 150 3.67 -16.36 -16.66
C VAL A 150 5.06 -16.61 -16.08
N LEU A 151 6.09 -16.60 -16.93
CA LEU A 151 7.47 -16.77 -16.48
C LEU A 151 7.91 -15.61 -15.58
N THR A 152 7.52 -14.37 -15.94
CA THR A 152 7.80 -13.18 -15.13
C THR A 152 7.15 -13.30 -13.76
N ALA A 153 5.88 -13.68 -13.69
CA ALA A 153 5.17 -13.88 -12.43
C ALA A 153 5.84 -14.95 -11.56
N LYS A 154 6.22 -16.09 -12.14
CA LYS A 154 6.97 -17.16 -11.43
C LYS A 154 8.31 -16.66 -10.87
N LYS A 155 9.09 -15.94 -11.66
CA LYS A 155 10.39 -15.36 -11.23
C LYS A 155 10.19 -14.37 -10.07
N ASN A 156 9.23 -13.47 -10.20
CA ASN A 156 8.92 -12.49 -9.17
C ASN A 156 8.44 -13.16 -7.88
N LEU A 157 7.55 -14.14 -7.98
CA LEU A 157 7.06 -14.89 -6.83
C LEU A 157 8.20 -15.60 -6.10
N ASN A 158 9.10 -16.28 -6.83
CA ASN A 158 10.26 -16.96 -6.25
C ASN A 158 11.21 -15.97 -5.57
N PHE A 159 11.44 -14.80 -6.19
CA PHE A 159 12.25 -13.75 -5.58
C PHE A 159 11.65 -13.29 -4.25
N ILE A 160 10.35 -13.00 -4.22
CA ILE A 160 9.68 -12.55 -3.00
C ILE A 160 9.64 -13.66 -1.93
N LYS A 161 9.37 -14.92 -2.30
CA LYS A 161 9.41 -16.03 -1.37
C LYS A 161 10.77 -16.16 -0.68
N LYS A 162 11.89 -16.08 -1.43
CA LYS A 162 13.24 -16.08 -0.86
C LYS A 162 13.47 -14.92 0.13
N LYS A 163 12.89 -13.74 -0.13
CA LYS A 163 12.98 -12.61 0.81
C LYS A 163 12.08 -12.79 2.04
N LEU A 164 10.94 -13.45 1.91
CA LEU A 164 10.03 -13.71 3.02
C LEU A 164 10.60 -14.72 4.03
N THR A 165 11.40 -15.71 3.62
CA THR A 165 12.10 -16.60 4.56
C THR A 165 12.99 -15.81 5.52
N TYR A 166 13.59 -14.71 5.06
CA TYR A 166 14.37 -13.80 5.90
C TYR A 166 13.54 -13.06 6.96
N LEU A 167 12.22 -12.89 6.74
CA LEU A 167 11.34 -12.27 7.74
C LEU A 167 10.95 -13.22 8.88
N GLN A 168 11.02 -14.52 8.64
CA GLN A 168 10.54 -15.56 9.57
C GLN A 168 11.63 -16.05 10.53
N GLY A 169 12.89 -15.92 10.16
CA GLY A 169 14.05 -16.13 11.04
C GLY A 169 14.46 -14.85 11.77
#